data_8e634eab8b95f13ac4afcb9d533b397f
#
_entry.id   8e634eab8b95f13ac4afcb9d533b397f
#
_cell.length_a   1.000
_cell.length_b   1.000
_cell.length_c   1.000
_cell.angle_alpha   90.00
_cell.angle_beta   90.00
_cell.angle_gamma   90.00
#
_symmetry.space_group_name_H-M   'P 1'
#
loop_
_entity.id
_entity.type
_entity.pdbx_description
1 polymer ?
#
loop_
_entity_poly.entity_id
_entity_poly.type
_entity_poly.pdbx_seq_one_letter_code
_entity_poly.pdbx_strand_id
1 'polypeptide(L)'
;DVLYNMYRTGALTQEEYDQYKDYNLKQDFLPSGTINAVSRDYLYFTAMAEATERMYDYLVQQDNVSSQELKKEAVQKAYHERAEQELSNGGYKITTTINKKIHNAMQNAVANYGRLVDDATGQPEVGNVLMDNKTGAVLGFVGGRNYQTNQNNHAFDTKRSPASTTKPLLAYGIAIDQGLMGSASILSNYPTKFSNGNPIMYVNSPGTGMMTLGEALNYSWNIPAYWTYRMLREKGVDVKGYMEKMGYEIPEYGIESLPMGGGIEVTVAQHTNGYQTIANNGVYHQKHVISKIESSDGRVIYEFQDKPVQVYSKATATIMQSLLREVISSRITSSFQTDLASINSSLARADWIGKTGTTNEDENMWLMLSTPRLTLGGWLGHDDNRPMAKGAGHYRNAKYMAYLVNAIQQAEPGVWGNERFNLDSSVTQSQVLKSTGQKPGKVSVNGKTVDLSGATVTSYWANKAGAPTTSYHFAIGGSEADYQNAWSSIIGSFSSTPSSSSSSSSTSSSSSTQPNSRR
;
A
#
# COMPACT_ATOMS: atom_id res chain seq x y z
N ASP A 1 -20.33 -43.60 -34.05
CA ASP A 1 -19.20 -44.47 -33.70
C ASP A 1 -18.96 -44.58 -32.17
N VAL A 2 -19.22 -43.53 -31.41
CA VAL A 2 -19.06 -43.57 -29.93
C VAL A 2 -20.06 -44.55 -29.29
N LEU A 3 -21.36 -44.42 -29.60
CA LEU A 3 -22.39 -45.32 -29.06
C LEU A 3 -22.15 -46.77 -29.43
N TYR A 4 -21.69 -47.05 -30.67
CA TYR A 4 -21.33 -48.41 -31.10
C TYR A 4 -20.15 -48.96 -30.29
N ASN A 5 -19.13 -48.17 -29.99
CA ASN A 5 -18.01 -48.61 -29.18
C ASN A 5 -18.42 -48.82 -27.71
N MET A 6 -19.30 -48.00 -27.16
CA MET A 6 -19.86 -48.22 -25.81
C MET A 6 -20.67 -49.52 -25.75
N TYR A 7 -21.48 -49.81 -26.77
CA TYR A 7 -22.20 -51.07 -26.86
C TYR A 7 -21.22 -52.25 -26.97
N ARG A 8 -20.27 -52.17 -27.92
CA ARG A 8 -19.28 -53.24 -28.11
C ARG A 8 -18.43 -53.54 -26.88
N THR A 9 -18.17 -52.56 -26.03
CA THR A 9 -17.39 -52.72 -24.76
C THR A 9 -18.27 -53.09 -23.57
N GLY A 10 -19.57 -53.21 -23.74
CA GLY A 10 -20.51 -53.56 -22.69
C GLY A 10 -20.91 -52.39 -21.77
N ALA A 11 -20.55 -51.14 -22.17
CA ALA A 11 -20.96 -49.91 -21.46
C ALA A 11 -22.40 -49.52 -21.78
N LEU A 12 -22.99 -50.03 -22.86
CA LEU A 12 -24.41 -49.97 -23.18
C LEU A 12 -24.93 -51.36 -23.51
N THR A 13 -26.20 -51.62 -23.14
CA THR A 13 -26.93 -52.80 -23.58
C THR A 13 -27.32 -52.69 -25.06
N GLN A 14 -27.75 -53.78 -25.68
CA GLN A 14 -28.29 -53.75 -27.05
C GLN A 14 -29.51 -52.84 -27.16
N GLU A 15 -30.41 -52.89 -26.17
CA GLU A 15 -31.64 -52.08 -26.10
C GLU A 15 -31.32 -50.58 -26.01
N GLU A 16 -30.39 -50.19 -25.17
CA GLU A 16 -29.92 -48.80 -25.03
C GLU A 16 -29.24 -48.31 -26.30
N TYR A 17 -28.39 -49.15 -26.93
CA TYR A 17 -27.77 -48.82 -28.18
C TYR A 17 -28.81 -48.60 -29.30
N ASP A 18 -29.81 -49.50 -29.41
CA ASP A 18 -30.87 -49.36 -30.41
C ASP A 18 -31.76 -48.14 -30.16
N GLN A 19 -31.97 -47.78 -28.93
CA GLN A 19 -32.69 -46.58 -28.53
C GLN A 19 -31.98 -45.29 -28.92
N TYR A 20 -30.66 -45.24 -28.78
CA TYR A 20 -29.91 -43.98 -28.92
C TYR A 20 -29.12 -43.86 -30.24
N LYS A 21 -28.92 -44.95 -31.02
CA LYS A 21 -28.12 -44.94 -32.24
C LYS A 21 -28.59 -43.91 -33.31
N ASP A 22 -29.93 -43.71 -33.37
CA ASP A 22 -30.56 -42.79 -34.30
C ASP A 22 -31.04 -41.48 -33.65
N TYR A 23 -30.71 -41.29 -32.37
CA TYR A 23 -31.15 -40.13 -31.60
C TYR A 23 -30.49 -38.86 -32.11
N ASN A 24 -31.30 -37.85 -32.44
CA ASN A 24 -30.82 -36.58 -32.93
C ASN A 24 -30.41 -35.66 -31.76
N LEU A 25 -29.16 -35.73 -31.34
CA LEU A 25 -28.60 -34.90 -30.26
C LEU A 25 -28.76 -33.39 -30.50
N LYS A 26 -28.98 -32.95 -31.76
CA LYS A 26 -29.14 -31.51 -32.06
C LYS A 26 -30.38 -30.90 -31.42
N GLN A 27 -31.39 -31.72 -31.09
CA GLN A 27 -32.60 -31.24 -30.42
C GLN A 27 -32.38 -30.87 -28.96
N ASP A 28 -31.32 -31.42 -28.33
CA ASP A 28 -30.96 -31.16 -26.96
C ASP A 28 -29.97 -29.99 -26.82
N PHE A 29 -29.46 -29.51 -27.97
CA PHE A 29 -28.59 -28.34 -27.94
C PHE A 29 -29.43 -27.09 -27.66
N LEU A 30 -28.97 -26.26 -26.75
CA LEU A 30 -29.54 -24.94 -26.53
C LEU A 30 -29.48 -24.14 -27.85
N PRO A 31 -30.53 -23.38 -28.21
CA PRO A 31 -30.52 -22.54 -29.40
C PRO A 31 -29.27 -21.68 -29.47
N SER A 32 -28.65 -21.64 -30.65
CA SER A 32 -27.51 -20.79 -30.91
C SER A 32 -27.88 -19.33 -30.61
N GLY A 33 -27.30 -18.73 -29.58
CA GLY A 33 -27.61 -17.36 -29.15
C GLY A 33 -28.26 -17.25 -27.76
N THR A 34 -28.58 -18.35 -27.07
CA THR A 34 -29.04 -18.35 -25.68
C THR A 34 -27.91 -18.22 -24.65
N ILE A 35 -26.65 -18.33 -25.08
CA ILE A 35 -25.53 -17.93 -24.26
C ILE A 35 -25.49 -16.40 -24.36
N ASN A 36 -25.98 -15.70 -23.33
CA ASN A 36 -25.67 -14.30 -23.15
C ASN A 36 -24.17 -14.14 -23.38
N ALA A 37 -23.78 -13.33 -24.38
CA ALA A 37 -22.38 -13.09 -24.65
C ALA A 37 -21.75 -12.56 -23.36
N VAL A 38 -21.02 -13.39 -22.63
CA VAL A 38 -20.28 -12.98 -21.43
C VAL A 38 -19.31 -11.93 -21.91
N SER A 39 -19.42 -10.72 -21.36
CA SER A 39 -18.46 -9.67 -21.64
C SER A 39 -17.09 -10.17 -21.17
N ARG A 40 -16.18 -10.41 -22.11
CA ARG A 40 -14.81 -10.77 -21.82
C ARG A 40 -14.02 -9.49 -21.65
N ASP A 41 -13.84 -9.09 -20.41
CA ASP A 41 -13.15 -7.87 -19.97
C ASP A 41 -12.13 -8.20 -18.85
N TYR A 42 -11.55 -7.17 -18.24
CA TYR A 42 -10.63 -7.37 -17.12
C TYR A 42 -11.24 -8.21 -15.99
N LEU A 43 -12.53 -7.98 -15.65
CA LEU A 43 -13.19 -8.73 -14.59
C LEU A 43 -13.33 -10.21 -14.92
N TYR A 44 -13.76 -10.53 -16.15
CA TYR A 44 -13.89 -11.91 -16.58
C TYR A 44 -12.56 -12.66 -16.47
N PHE A 45 -11.48 -12.09 -17.04
CA PHE A 45 -10.17 -12.76 -17.03
C PHE A 45 -9.55 -12.84 -15.63
N THR A 46 -9.73 -11.82 -14.78
CA THR A 46 -9.27 -11.86 -13.38
C THR A 46 -9.99 -12.95 -12.60
N ALA A 47 -11.33 -13.02 -12.72
CA ALA A 47 -12.13 -14.04 -12.04
C ALA A 47 -11.78 -15.45 -12.54
N MET A 48 -11.63 -15.62 -13.85
CA MET A 48 -11.27 -16.92 -14.43
C MET A 48 -9.86 -17.35 -14.04
N ALA A 49 -8.89 -16.44 -14.00
CA ALA A 49 -7.53 -16.77 -13.56
C ALA A 49 -7.52 -17.30 -12.11
N GLU A 50 -8.15 -16.59 -11.17
CA GLU A 50 -8.23 -17.08 -9.79
C GLU A 50 -9.06 -18.38 -9.67
N ALA A 51 -10.17 -18.49 -10.40
CA ALA A 51 -10.99 -19.70 -10.40
C ALA A 51 -10.22 -20.90 -10.95
N THR A 52 -9.38 -20.72 -11.98
CA THR A 52 -8.52 -21.77 -12.53
C THR A 52 -7.52 -22.29 -11.50
N GLU A 53 -6.88 -21.39 -10.73
CA GLU A 53 -6.00 -21.80 -9.63
C GLU A 53 -6.75 -22.63 -8.57
N ARG A 54 -7.97 -22.21 -8.20
CA ARG A 54 -8.79 -22.95 -7.21
C ARG A 54 -9.26 -24.31 -7.74
N MET A 55 -9.61 -24.38 -9.02
CA MET A 55 -9.95 -25.64 -9.69
C MET A 55 -8.73 -26.57 -9.82
N TYR A 56 -7.57 -26.02 -10.15
CA TYR A 56 -6.30 -26.74 -10.17
C TYR A 56 -6.03 -27.39 -8.80
N ASP A 57 -6.07 -26.62 -7.72
CA ASP A 57 -5.87 -27.13 -6.36
C ASP A 57 -6.86 -28.25 -6.02
N TYR A 58 -8.13 -28.08 -6.40
CA TYR A 58 -9.17 -29.10 -6.20
C TYR A 58 -8.87 -30.39 -6.96
N LEU A 59 -8.51 -30.32 -8.24
CA LEU A 59 -8.22 -31.48 -9.08
C LEU A 59 -6.96 -32.22 -8.61
N VAL A 60 -5.91 -31.49 -8.27
CA VAL A 60 -4.67 -32.07 -7.70
C VAL A 60 -4.96 -32.82 -6.41
N GLN A 61 -5.78 -32.26 -5.53
CA GLN A 61 -6.18 -32.89 -4.27
C GLN A 61 -7.07 -34.11 -4.52
N GLN A 62 -8.06 -34.01 -5.43
CA GLN A 62 -8.98 -35.09 -5.78
C GLN A 62 -8.23 -36.32 -6.31
N ASP A 63 -7.24 -36.10 -7.17
CA ASP A 63 -6.45 -37.16 -7.78
C ASP A 63 -5.27 -37.62 -6.91
N ASN A 64 -5.11 -37.05 -5.72
CA ASN A 64 -4.01 -37.34 -4.78
C ASN A 64 -2.61 -37.25 -5.42
N VAL A 65 -2.39 -36.22 -6.23
CA VAL A 65 -1.11 -36.00 -6.92
C VAL A 65 -0.02 -35.68 -5.91
N SER A 66 1.07 -36.44 -5.95
CA SER A 66 2.15 -36.23 -5.01
C SER A 66 2.90 -34.91 -5.23
N SER A 67 3.42 -34.32 -4.16
CA SER A 67 4.23 -33.09 -4.23
C SER A 67 5.49 -33.26 -5.11
N GLN A 68 5.96 -34.50 -5.30
CA GLN A 68 7.08 -34.79 -6.20
C GLN A 68 6.66 -34.75 -7.66
N GLU A 69 5.46 -35.22 -7.99
CA GLU A 69 4.93 -35.12 -9.36
C GLU A 69 4.59 -33.66 -9.71
N LEU A 70 4.07 -32.88 -8.77
CA LEU A 70 3.80 -31.45 -8.96
C LEU A 70 5.06 -30.60 -9.21
N LYS A 71 6.26 -31.12 -8.99
CA LYS A 71 7.51 -30.45 -9.42
C LYS A 71 7.77 -30.56 -10.92
N LYS A 72 7.07 -31.46 -11.61
CA LYS A 72 7.21 -31.62 -13.06
C LYS A 72 6.34 -30.62 -13.79
N GLU A 73 6.94 -29.74 -14.58
CA GLU A 73 6.24 -28.70 -15.36
C GLU A 73 5.13 -29.28 -16.23
N ALA A 74 5.37 -30.44 -16.87
CA ALA A 74 4.35 -31.11 -17.70
C ALA A 74 3.10 -31.52 -16.91
N VAL A 75 3.26 -31.92 -15.64
CA VAL A 75 2.13 -32.28 -14.76
C VAL A 75 1.36 -31.02 -14.37
N GLN A 76 2.06 -29.97 -13.92
CA GLN A 76 1.44 -28.70 -13.60
C GLN A 76 0.62 -28.17 -14.78
N LYS A 77 1.23 -28.12 -15.96
CA LYS A 77 0.58 -27.66 -17.18
C LYS A 77 -0.68 -28.48 -17.51
N ALA A 78 -0.60 -29.79 -17.45
CA ALA A 78 -1.74 -30.68 -17.72
C ALA A 78 -2.92 -30.43 -16.76
N TYR A 79 -2.64 -30.20 -15.47
CA TYR A 79 -3.68 -29.91 -14.48
C TYR A 79 -4.25 -28.50 -14.65
N HIS A 80 -3.45 -27.49 -15.03
CA HIS A 80 -3.95 -26.16 -15.36
C HIS A 80 -4.87 -26.19 -16.60
N GLU A 81 -4.45 -26.86 -17.68
CA GLU A 81 -5.25 -27.04 -18.89
C GLU A 81 -6.58 -27.77 -18.57
N ARG A 82 -6.53 -28.81 -17.72
CA ARG A 82 -7.74 -29.52 -17.28
C ARG A 82 -8.64 -28.60 -16.46
N ALA A 83 -8.10 -27.79 -15.54
CA ALA A 83 -8.86 -26.84 -14.74
C ALA A 83 -9.59 -25.80 -15.61
N GLU A 84 -8.92 -25.25 -16.63
CA GLU A 84 -9.52 -24.34 -17.60
C GLU A 84 -10.65 -25.01 -18.38
N GLN A 85 -10.45 -26.25 -18.84
CA GLN A 85 -11.47 -27.01 -19.58
C GLN A 85 -12.69 -27.32 -18.70
N GLU A 86 -12.48 -27.75 -17.46
CA GLU A 86 -13.55 -28.00 -16.51
C GLU A 86 -14.38 -26.74 -16.28
N LEU A 87 -13.74 -25.60 -15.97
CA LEU A 87 -14.46 -24.33 -15.76
C LEU A 87 -15.19 -23.84 -17.00
N SER A 88 -14.63 -24.07 -18.18
CA SER A 88 -15.25 -23.63 -19.45
C SER A 88 -16.44 -24.46 -19.86
N ASN A 89 -16.45 -25.78 -19.57
CA ASN A 89 -17.41 -26.74 -20.09
C ASN A 89 -18.32 -27.37 -19.01
N GLY A 90 -17.91 -27.31 -17.75
CA GLY A 90 -18.58 -28.05 -16.66
C GLY A 90 -19.79 -27.37 -16.05
N GLY A 91 -20.18 -26.18 -16.51
CA GLY A 91 -21.35 -25.47 -16.01
C GLY A 91 -21.23 -25.02 -14.54
N TYR A 92 -20.02 -24.69 -14.09
CA TYR A 92 -19.77 -24.24 -12.72
C TYR A 92 -20.34 -22.85 -12.47
N LYS A 93 -20.82 -22.64 -11.25
CA LYS A 93 -21.21 -21.34 -10.75
C LYS A 93 -20.07 -20.74 -9.95
N ILE A 94 -19.50 -19.65 -10.43
CA ILE A 94 -18.42 -18.90 -9.78
C ILE A 94 -19.00 -17.67 -9.10
N THR A 95 -18.86 -17.59 -7.78
CA THR A 95 -19.29 -16.45 -6.98
C THR A 95 -18.09 -15.60 -6.63
N THR A 96 -18.10 -14.32 -7.02
CA THR A 96 -17.03 -13.37 -6.75
C THR A 96 -17.34 -12.50 -5.55
N THR A 97 -16.31 -11.84 -5.00
CA THR A 97 -16.43 -10.80 -3.96
C THR A 97 -16.81 -9.44 -4.53
N ILE A 98 -16.82 -9.32 -5.85
CA ILE A 98 -17.04 -8.04 -6.54
C ILE A 98 -18.43 -7.49 -6.25
N ASN A 99 -18.47 -6.27 -5.73
CA ASN A 99 -19.72 -5.52 -5.64
C ASN A 99 -20.02 -4.88 -6.99
N LYS A 100 -21.08 -5.35 -7.66
CA LYS A 100 -21.45 -4.93 -9.01
C LYS A 100 -21.63 -3.40 -9.13
N LYS A 101 -22.26 -2.76 -8.15
CA LYS A 101 -22.50 -1.30 -8.17
C LYS A 101 -21.18 -0.54 -8.08
N ILE A 102 -20.33 -0.93 -7.14
CA ILE A 102 -19.00 -0.33 -6.94
C ILE A 102 -18.13 -0.53 -8.17
N HIS A 103 -18.03 -1.77 -8.66
CA HIS A 103 -17.19 -2.07 -9.83
C HIS A 103 -17.64 -1.28 -11.07
N ASN A 104 -18.94 -1.24 -11.35
CA ASN A 104 -19.48 -0.46 -12.47
C ASN A 104 -19.19 1.04 -12.29
N ALA A 105 -19.29 1.56 -11.06
CA ALA A 105 -18.94 2.96 -10.79
C ALA A 105 -17.45 3.24 -11.02
N MET A 106 -16.57 2.31 -10.68
CA MET A 106 -15.14 2.42 -10.96
C MET A 106 -14.85 2.40 -12.47
N GLN A 107 -15.52 1.54 -13.24
CA GLN A 107 -15.39 1.51 -14.71
C GLN A 107 -15.89 2.84 -15.33
N ASN A 108 -17.04 3.35 -14.88
CA ASN A 108 -17.57 4.62 -15.33
C ASN A 108 -16.66 5.80 -14.95
N ALA A 109 -16.06 5.75 -13.75
CA ALA A 109 -15.14 6.79 -13.30
C ALA A 109 -13.87 6.83 -14.17
N VAL A 110 -13.25 5.71 -14.49
CA VAL A 110 -12.08 5.71 -15.38
C VAL A 110 -12.42 6.16 -16.78
N ALA A 111 -13.58 5.77 -17.32
CA ALA A 111 -14.04 6.23 -18.63
C ALA A 111 -14.23 7.75 -18.68
N ASN A 112 -14.80 8.34 -17.63
CA ASN A 112 -15.10 9.77 -17.57
C ASN A 112 -13.90 10.62 -17.15
N TYR A 113 -13.06 10.14 -16.25
CA TYR A 113 -12.01 10.90 -15.56
C TYR A 113 -10.59 10.40 -15.84
N GLY A 114 -10.41 9.27 -16.53
CA GLY A 114 -9.08 8.74 -16.86
C GLY A 114 -8.20 9.73 -17.63
N ARG A 115 -8.79 10.63 -18.42
CA ARG A 115 -8.06 11.71 -19.12
C ARG A 115 -7.39 12.74 -18.17
N LEU A 116 -7.75 12.78 -16.91
CA LEU A 116 -7.12 13.68 -15.93
C LEU A 116 -5.64 13.33 -15.68
N VAL A 117 -5.22 12.12 -16.04
CA VAL A 117 -3.83 11.70 -15.91
C VAL A 117 -3.00 11.94 -17.17
N ASP A 118 -3.61 12.37 -18.28
CA ASP A 118 -2.93 12.68 -19.54
C ASP A 118 -1.92 13.82 -19.35
N ASP A 119 -0.79 13.73 -20.04
CA ASP A 119 0.23 14.78 -20.06
C ASP A 119 0.92 14.89 -21.42
N ALA A 120 2.00 15.69 -21.47
CA ALA A 120 2.74 15.92 -22.71
C ALA A 120 3.43 14.64 -23.26
N THR A 121 3.57 13.60 -22.46
CA THR A 121 4.16 12.31 -22.87
C THR A 121 3.14 11.33 -23.44
N GLY A 122 1.85 11.66 -23.32
CA GLY A 122 0.75 10.88 -23.87
C GLY A 122 -0.35 10.55 -22.86
N GLN A 123 -0.87 9.35 -22.97
CA GLN A 123 -1.97 8.81 -22.16
C GLN A 123 -1.44 7.68 -21.27
N PRO A 124 -0.98 7.96 -20.05
CA PRO A 124 -0.60 6.92 -19.12
C PRO A 124 -1.79 6.03 -18.75
N GLU A 125 -1.51 4.79 -18.40
CA GLU A 125 -2.48 3.84 -17.88
C GLU A 125 -2.66 3.98 -16.38
N VAL A 126 -3.75 3.43 -15.87
CA VAL A 126 -4.08 3.40 -14.44
C VAL A 126 -4.45 1.99 -14.01
N GLY A 127 -4.09 1.64 -12.78
CA GLY A 127 -4.55 0.43 -12.10
C GLY A 127 -5.05 0.79 -10.71
N ASN A 128 -6.25 0.33 -10.34
CA ASN A 128 -6.81 0.56 -9.01
C ASN A 128 -7.45 -0.70 -8.45
N VAL A 129 -7.31 -0.93 -7.15
CA VAL A 129 -7.97 -2.03 -6.44
C VAL A 129 -8.60 -1.50 -5.17
N LEU A 130 -9.89 -1.77 -5.00
CA LEU A 130 -10.64 -1.50 -3.77
C LEU A 130 -10.82 -2.79 -2.97
N MET A 131 -10.41 -2.78 -1.72
CA MET A 131 -10.38 -3.94 -0.84
C MET A 131 -11.07 -3.66 0.49
N ASP A 132 -11.85 -4.61 0.97
CA ASP A 132 -12.39 -4.61 2.33
C ASP A 132 -11.27 -4.93 3.35
N ASN A 133 -11.10 -4.06 4.35
CA ASN A 133 -10.01 -4.20 5.31
C ASN A 133 -10.16 -5.41 6.23
N LYS A 134 -11.38 -5.85 6.52
CA LYS A 134 -11.64 -6.94 7.47
C LYS A 134 -11.57 -8.32 6.86
N THR A 135 -11.67 -8.42 5.53
CA THR A 135 -11.79 -9.71 4.85
C THR A 135 -10.75 -9.94 3.76
N GLY A 136 -10.08 -8.88 3.27
CA GLY A 136 -9.22 -8.96 2.10
C GLY A 136 -9.98 -9.14 0.77
N ALA A 137 -11.33 -9.10 0.81
CA ALA A 137 -12.15 -9.22 -0.38
C ALA A 137 -11.97 -8.03 -1.31
N VAL A 138 -11.74 -8.29 -2.59
CA VAL A 138 -11.71 -7.26 -3.62
C VAL A 138 -13.15 -6.91 -4.01
N LEU A 139 -13.54 -5.66 -3.77
CA LEU A 139 -14.90 -5.18 -4.05
C LEU A 139 -15.07 -4.62 -5.45
N GLY A 140 -13.98 -4.17 -6.07
CA GLY A 140 -13.92 -3.63 -7.40
C GLY A 140 -12.50 -3.24 -7.78
N PHE A 141 -12.24 -3.05 -9.06
CA PHE A 141 -10.94 -2.65 -9.55
C PHE A 141 -11.03 -1.97 -10.91
N VAL A 142 -9.96 -1.29 -11.30
CA VAL A 142 -9.73 -0.75 -12.64
C VAL A 142 -8.47 -1.42 -13.18
N GLY A 143 -8.60 -2.25 -14.21
CA GLY A 143 -7.49 -2.95 -14.85
C GLY A 143 -6.73 -2.08 -15.86
N GLY A 144 -7.34 -1.01 -16.33
CA GLY A 144 -6.81 -0.08 -17.31
C GLY A 144 -7.90 0.90 -17.76
N ARG A 145 -7.55 1.81 -18.66
CA ARG A 145 -8.47 2.85 -19.13
C ARG A 145 -9.54 2.32 -20.08
N ASN A 146 -9.18 1.36 -20.93
CA ASN A 146 -10.09 0.76 -21.89
C ASN A 146 -9.59 -0.63 -22.33
N TYR A 147 -10.31 -1.67 -21.94
CA TYR A 147 -9.99 -3.06 -22.28
C TYR A 147 -9.90 -3.31 -23.80
N GLN A 148 -10.72 -2.64 -24.61
CA GLN A 148 -10.75 -2.85 -26.07
C GLN A 148 -9.46 -2.39 -26.76
N THR A 149 -8.75 -1.43 -26.17
CA THR A 149 -7.51 -0.88 -26.73
C THR A 149 -6.27 -1.40 -26.03
N ASN A 150 -6.37 -1.77 -24.75
CA ASN A 150 -5.27 -2.30 -23.96
C ASN A 150 -5.79 -3.40 -23.03
N GLN A 151 -5.30 -4.61 -23.20
CA GLN A 151 -5.73 -5.77 -22.41
C GLN A 151 -4.81 -6.07 -21.23
N ASN A 152 -3.70 -5.32 -21.06
CA ASN A 152 -2.86 -5.44 -19.86
C ASN A 152 -3.65 -5.07 -18.61
N ASN A 153 -3.73 -5.99 -17.68
CA ASN A 153 -4.39 -5.75 -16.40
C ASN A 153 -3.41 -5.12 -15.40
N HIS A 154 -3.43 -3.80 -15.31
CA HIS A 154 -2.55 -3.04 -14.42
C HIS A 154 -2.91 -3.20 -12.93
N ALA A 155 -4.07 -3.76 -12.63
CA ALA A 155 -4.46 -4.05 -11.26
C ALA A 155 -3.89 -5.37 -10.73
N PHE A 156 -3.86 -6.43 -11.56
CA PHE A 156 -3.54 -7.79 -11.12
C PHE A 156 -2.31 -8.42 -11.78
N ASP A 157 -1.95 -8.03 -13.02
CA ASP A 157 -0.93 -8.72 -13.79
C ASP A 157 0.36 -7.90 -13.93
N THR A 158 0.22 -6.59 -14.13
CA THR A 158 1.37 -5.72 -14.32
C THR A 158 2.07 -5.46 -12.98
N LYS A 159 3.34 -5.87 -12.88
CA LYS A 159 4.20 -5.61 -11.73
C LYS A 159 5.04 -4.36 -11.94
N ARG A 160 5.11 -3.49 -10.94
CA ARG A 160 5.86 -2.23 -10.96
C ARG A 160 6.51 -1.96 -9.61
N SER A 161 7.60 -1.19 -9.60
CA SER A 161 8.21 -0.73 -8.36
C SER A 161 7.21 0.12 -7.56
N PRO A 162 6.96 -0.21 -6.29
CA PRO A 162 6.05 0.55 -5.42
C PRO A 162 6.65 1.87 -4.93
N ALA A 163 7.90 2.16 -5.27
CA ALA A 163 8.61 3.37 -4.87
C ALA A 163 8.50 3.63 -3.35
N SER A 164 8.33 4.87 -2.95
CA SER A 164 8.25 5.29 -1.54
C SER A 164 7.03 4.80 -0.76
N THR A 165 6.05 4.18 -1.40
CA THR A 165 4.95 3.53 -0.67
C THR A 165 5.42 2.27 0.08
N THR A 166 6.63 1.80 -0.17
CA THR A 166 7.28 0.72 0.57
C THR A 166 7.69 1.13 1.99
N LYS A 167 8.03 2.41 2.22
CA LYS A 167 8.61 2.91 3.47
C LYS A 167 7.81 2.56 4.74
N PRO A 168 6.49 2.77 4.78
CA PRO A 168 5.70 2.42 5.97
C PRO A 168 5.67 0.92 6.27
N LEU A 169 5.66 0.08 5.23
CA LEU A 169 5.54 -1.37 5.37
C LEU A 169 6.85 -2.03 5.78
N LEU A 170 7.93 -1.73 5.04
CA LEU A 170 9.19 -2.46 5.10
C LEU A 170 10.21 -1.84 6.09
N ALA A 171 10.18 -0.53 6.28
CA ALA A 171 11.15 0.15 7.15
C ALA A 171 10.51 0.64 8.46
N TYR A 172 9.70 1.69 8.41
CA TYR A 172 9.19 2.36 9.62
C TYR A 172 8.24 1.50 10.43
N GLY A 173 7.32 0.78 9.78
CA GLY A 173 6.40 -0.12 10.48
C GLY A 173 7.12 -1.22 11.25
N ILE A 174 8.11 -1.85 10.63
CA ILE A 174 8.92 -2.89 11.27
C ILE A 174 9.78 -2.30 12.41
N ALA A 175 10.39 -1.13 12.21
CA ALA A 175 11.19 -0.49 13.25
C ALA A 175 10.36 -0.09 14.48
N ILE A 176 9.13 0.39 14.27
CA ILE A 176 8.18 0.68 15.35
C ILE A 176 7.79 -0.62 16.07
N ASP A 177 7.49 -1.68 15.33
CA ASP A 177 7.07 -2.98 15.88
C ASP A 177 8.16 -3.65 16.72
N GLN A 178 9.41 -3.48 16.32
CA GLN A 178 10.58 -3.93 17.05
C GLN A 178 10.94 -3.05 18.26
N GLY A 179 10.18 -1.97 18.50
CA GLY A 179 10.46 -1.03 19.59
C GLY A 179 11.73 -0.20 19.41
N LEU A 180 12.21 -0.08 18.17
CA LEU A 180 13.44 0.65 17.82
C LEU A 180 13.19 2.13 17.55
N MET A 181 11.95 2.51 17.31
CA MET A 181 11.52 3.90 17.15
C MET A 181 10.08 4.11 17.63
N GLY A 182 9.77 5.35 17.96
CA GLY A 182 8.41 5.82 18.22
C GLY A 182 8.00 6.92 17.26
N SER A 183 6.78 7.41 17.38
CA SER A 183 6.22 8.40 16.45
C SER A 183 6.98 9.72 16.38
N ALA A 184 7.65 10.12 17.45
CA ALA A 184 8.44 11.36 17.51
C ALA A 184 9.96 11.12 17.51
N SER A 185 10.42 9.95 17.08
CA SER A 185 11.86 9.67 16.94
C SER A 185 12.49 10.59 15.91
N ILE A 186 13.75 10.94 16.15
CA ILE A 186 14.56 11.74 15.24
C ILE A 186 15.36 10.80 14.34
N LEU A 187 15.47 11.19 13.06
CA LEU A 187 16.23 10.47 12.04
C LEU A 187 17.21 11.42 11.36
N SER A 188 18.37 10.90 10.98
CA SER A 188 19.31 11.67 10.15
C SER A 188 18.78 11.80 8.73
N ASN A 189 18.78 13.02 8.23
CA ASN A 189 18.61 13.37 6.81
C ASN A 189 19.81 14.19 6.30
N TYR A 190 20.96 14.10 6.96
CA TYR A 190 22.19 14.68 6.44
C TYR A 190 22.62 13.97 5.15
N PRO A 191 23.26 14.68 4.21
CA PRO A 191 23.72 14.09 2.96
C PRO A 191 24.55 12.81 3.20
N THR A 192 24.15 11.73 2.55
CA THR A 192 24.86 10.44 2.63
C THR A 192 24.81 9.69 1.31
N LYS A 193 25.52 8.56 1.24
CA LYS A 193 25.68 7.76 0.03
C LYS A 193 25.36 6.30 0.32
N PHE A 194 24.94 5.57 -0.70
CA PHE A 194 24.94 4.12 -0.72
C PHE A 194 26.38 3.57 -0.65
N SER A 195 26.53 2.30 -0.36
CA SER A 195 27.83 1.61 -0.31
C SER A 195 28.59 1.65 -1.64
N ASN A 196 27.88 1.78 -2.76
CA ASN A 196 28.46 1.95 -4.09
C ASN A 196 28.95 3.38 -4.41
N GLY A 197 28.85 4.30 -3.44
CA GLY A 197 29.30 5.70 -3.58
C GLY A 197 28.26 6.66 -4.19
N ASN A 198 27.13 6.18 -4.69
CA ASN A 198 26.09 7.04 -5.24
C ASN A 198 25.38 7.82 -4.13
N PRO A 199 25.13 9.13 -4.29
CA PRO A 199 24.41 9.92 -3.30
C PRO A 199 22.95 9.48 -3.19
N ILE A 200 22.42 9.49 -1.98
CA ILE A 200 20.99 9.27 -1.73
C ILE A 200 20.28 10.61 -1.86
N MET A 201 19.52 10.75 -2.94
CA MET A 201 18.85 12.00 -3.29
C MET A 201 17.35 11.92 -3.03
N TYR A 202 16.73 13.04 -2.73
CA TYR A 202 15.30 13.26 -2.80
C TYR A 202 15.02 14.39 -3.79
N VAL A 203 14.41 14.05 -4.93
CA VAL A 203 14.31 14.96 -6.07
C VAL A 203 15.74 15.47 -6.40
N ASN A 204 16.03 16.73 -6.19
CA ASN A 204 17.38 17.30 -6.40
C ASN A 204 18.04 17.72 -5.07
N SER A 205 17.53 17.25 -3.91
CA SER A 205 18.06 17.60 -2.59
C SER A 205 18.90 16.48 -1.99
N PRO A 206 20.12 16.78 -1.56
CA PRO A 206 21.00 15.79 -0.92
C PRO A 206 20.69 15.53 0.55
N GLY A 207 19.70 16.21 1.13
CA GLY A 207 19.35 16.12 2.54
C GLY A 207 19.50 17.43 3.32
N THR A 208 18.94 17.51 4.54
CA THR A 208 18.77 18.78 5.26
C THR A 208 19.14 18.74 6.75
N GLY A 209 19.67 17.66 7.28
CA GLY A 209 19.98 17.52 8.71
C GLY A 209 19.04 16.58 9.47
N MET A 210 18.93 16.73 10.79
CA MET A 210 18.03 15.88 11.59
C MET A 210 16.57 16.29 11.40
N MET A 211 15.66 15.30 11.41
CA MET A 211 14.22 15.53 11.29
C MET A 211 13.41 14.51 12.07
N THR A 212 12.16 14.79 12.31
CA THR A 212 11.23 13.84 12.93
C THR A 212 10.77 12.76 11.93
N LEU A 213 10.31 11.62 12.45
CA LEU A 213 9.69 10.57 11.63
C LEU A 213 8.47 11.10 10.85
N GLY A 214 7.65 11.96 11.48
CA GLY A 214 6.50 12.60 10.82
C GLY A 214 6.93 13.42 9.60
N GLU A 215 7.95 14.27 9.75
CA GLU A 215 8.50 15.04 8.62
C GLU A 215 9.08 14.14 7.53
N ALA A 216 9.83 13.09 7.92
CA ALA A 216 10.40 12.13 6.98
C ALA A 216 9.31 11.45 6.12
N LEU A 217 8.17 11.10 6.73
CA LEU A 217 7.02 10.51 6.05
C LEU A 217 6.25 11.54 5.21
N ASN A 218 5.96 12.73 5.77
CA ASN A 218 5.17 13.76 5.12
C ASN A 218 5.83 14.28 3.84
N TYR A 219 7.15 14.45 3.87
CA TYR A 219 7.95 14.82 2.69
C TYR A 219 8.42 13.63 1.87
N SER A 220 8.31 12.41 2.43
CA SER A 220 8.80 11.19 1.78
C SER A 220 10.31 11.15 1.53
N TRP A 221 11.12 11.69 2.46
CA TRP A 221 12.58 11.69 2.37
C TRP A 221 13.17 10.27 2.25
N ASN A 222 14.25 10.12 1.48
CA ASN A 222 14.88 8.83 1.20
C ASN A 222 15.93 8.44 2.25
N ILE A 223 16.74 9.39 2.69
CA ILE A 223 17.85 9.14 3.64
C ILE A 223 17.32 8.57 4.98
N PRO A 224 16.26 9.11 5.61
CA PRO A 224 15.71 8.52 6.83
C PRO A 224 15.26 7.07 6.65
N ALA A 225 14.67 6.73 5.51
CA ALA A 225 14.24 5.36 5.21
C ALA A 225 15.43 4.42 5.02
N TYR A 226 16.47 4.88 4.33
CA TYR A 226 17.74 4.16 4.18
C TYR A 226 18.36 3.84 5.55
N TRP A 227 18.51 4.82 6.45
CA TRP A 227 19.07 4.60 7.78
C TRP A 227 18.23 3.66 8.63
N THR A 228 16.90 3.78 8.55
CA THR A 228 15.99 2.87 9.25
C THR A 228 16.17 1.44 8.77
N TYR A 229 16.22 1.22 7.47
CA TYR A 229 16.40 -0.12 6.90
C TYR A 229 17.79 -0.69 7.23
N ARG A 230 18.82 0.13 7.14
CA ARG A 230 20.18 -0.24 7.54
C ARG A 230 20.23 -0.68 9.00
N MET A 231 19.62 0.08 9.90
CA MET A 231 19.51 -0.30 11.32
C MET A 231 18.82 -1.65 11.52
N LEU A 232 17.72 -1.92 10.79
CA LEU A 232 17.02 -3.21 10.87
C LEU A 232 17.94 -4.37 10.45
N ARG A 233 18.69 -4.20 9.38
CA ARG A 233 19.65 -5.20 8.88
C ARG A 233 20.80 -5.42 9.87
N GLU A 234 21.40 -4.37 10.38
CA GLU A 234 22.51 -4.42 11.36
C GLU A 234 22.07 -5.11 12.67
N LYS A 235 20.81 -4.96 13.05
CA LYS A 235 20.23 -5.64 14.23
C LYS A 235 19.72 -7.06 13.93
N GLY A 236 19.84 -7.56 12.70
CA GLY A 236 19.38 -8.89 12.31
C GLY A 236 17.86 -9.08 12.39
N VAL A 237 17.09 -8.01 12.21
CA VAL A 237 15.62 -8.10 12.21
C VAL A 237 15.14 -8.88 10.99
N ASP A 238 14.20 -9.80 11.19
CA ASP A 238 13.61 -10.63 10.12
C ASP A 238 12.60 -9.82 9.28
N VAL A 239 13.13 -8.88 8.48
CA VAL A 239 12.33 -8.09 7.54
C VAL A 239 11.61 -8.98 6.54
N LYS A 240 12.29 -10.04 6.07
CA LYS A 240 11.73 -11.01 5.14
C LYS A 240 10.45 -11.65 5.70
N GLY A 241 10.49 -12.12 6.94
CA GLY A 241 9.33 -12.73 7.58
C GLY A 241 8.12 -11.79 7.68
N TYR A 242 8.33 -10.49 7.93
CA TYR A 242 7.25 -9.51 7.87
C TYR A 242 6.63 -9.39 6.48
N MET A 243 7.45 -9.29 5.45
CA MET A 243 6.97 -9.09 4.07
C MET A 243 6.31 -10.34 3.51
N GLU A 244 6.86 -11.52 3.78
CA GLU A 244 6.27 -12.81 3.35
C GLU A 244 4.91 -13.09 3.99
N LYS A 245 4.70 -12.68 5.25
CA LYS A 245 3.37 -12.77 5.91
C LYS A 245 2.29 -11.97 5.20
N MET A 246 2.67 -10.93 4.48
CA MET A 246 1.77 -10.13 3.63
C MET A 246 1.78 -10.59 2.16
N GLY A 247 2.44 -11.72 1.85
CA GLY A 247 2.49 -12.28 0.51
C GLY A 247 3.43 -11.56 -0.47
N TYR A 248 4.37 -10.73 0.01
CA TYR A 248 5.39 -10.14 -0.86
C TYR A 248 6.47 -11.15 -1.21
N GLU A 249 6.79 -11.21 -2.49
CA GLU A 249 7.90 -12.01 -3.03
C GLU A 249 9.05 -11.07 -3.41
N ILE A 250 9.97 -10.82 -2.47
CA ILE A 250 11.12 -9.94 -2.68
C ILE A 250 12.36 -10.82 -2.87
N PRO A 251 13.01 -10.76 -4.05
CA PRO A 251 14.10 -11.67 -4.36
C PRO A 251 15.36 -11.44 -3.51
N GLU A 252 15.66 -10.18 -3.17
CA GLU A 252 16.93 -9.80 -2.56
C GLU A 252 16.75 -8.73 -1.47
N TYR A 253 16.97 -9.10 -0.22
CA TYR A 253 16.88 -8.18 0.94
C TYR A 253 18.20 -7.45 1.25
N GLY A 254 19.27 -7.73 0.50
CA GLY A 254 20.56 -7.02 0.60
C GLY A 254 20.58 -5.64 -0.04
N ILE A 255 19.60 -5.32 -0.88
CA ILE A 255 19.52 -4.06 -1.63
C ILE A 255 19.26 -2.88 -0.69
N GLU A 256 20.18 -1.92 -0.65
CA GLU A 256 20.11 -0.75 0.24
C GLU A 256 18.94 0.18 -0.08
N SER A 257 18.51 0.24 -1.36
CA SER A 257 17.37 1.05 -1.81
C SER A 257 16.01 0.35 -1.67
N LEU A 258 15.97 -0.84 -1.06
CA LEU A 258 14.74 -1.61 -0.88
C LEU A 258 13.59 -0.79 -0.26
N PRO A 259 13.82 0.04 0.80
CA PRO A 259 12.74 0.83 1.39
C PRO A 259 12.20 1.95 0.48
N MET A 260 12.90 2.27 -0.61
CA MET A 260 12.45 3.18 -1.66
C MET A 260 11.87 2.44 -2.87
N GLY A 261 11.65 1.12 -2.76
CA GLY A 261 11.10 0.27 -3.82
C GLY A 261 12.12 -0.32 -4.79
N GLY A 262 13.43 -0.09 -4.56
CA GLY A 262 14.48 -0.68 -5.38
C GLY A 262 14.53 -2.20 -5.24
N GLY A 263 14.44 -2.94 -6.36
CA GLY A 263 14.43 -4.40 -6.35
C GLY A 263 13.09 -5.04 -5.91
N ILE A 264 12.04 -4.24 -5.78
CA ILE A 264 10.68 -4.72 -5.49
C ILE A 264 9.79 -4.43 -6.70
N GLU A 265 9.04 -5.42 -7.11
CA GLU A 265 7.98 -5.28 -8.11
C GLU A 265 6.70 -5.92 -7.58
N VAL A 266 5.60 -5.18 -7.64
CA VAL A 266 4.30 -5.58 -7.11
C VAL A 266 3.17 -5.25 -8.07
N THR A 267 2.09 -6.01 -8.01
CA THR A 267 0.81 -5.60 -8.61
C THR A 267 0.10 -4.61 -7.68
N VAL A 268 -0.83 -3.84 -8.22
CA VAL A 268 -1.68 -2.96 -7.39
C VAL A 268 -2.44 -3.77 -6.35
N ALA A 269 -2.99 -4.93 -6.73
CA ALA A 269 -3.70 -5.82 -5.83
C ALA A 269 -2.83 -6.28 -4.64
N GLN A 270 -1.59 -6.72 -4.93
CA GLN A 270 -0.64 -7.13 -3.88
C GLN A 270 -0.32 -5.97 -2.93
N HIS A 271 -0.04 -4.79 -3.48
CA HIS A 271 0.36 -3.65 -2.67
C HIS A 271 -0.80 -3.05 -1.86
N THR A 272 -2.02 -3.08 -2.42
CA THR A 272 -3.25 -2.74 -1.70
C THR A 272 -3.44 -3.66 -0.49
N ASN A 273 -3.16 -4.95 -0.63
CA ASN A 273 -3.25 -5.91 0.46
C ASN A 273 -2.24 -5.65 1.59
N GLY A 274 -1.03 -5.18 1.26
CA GLY A 274 -0.07 -4.72 2.27
C GLY A 274 -0.62 -3.53 3.09
N TYR A 275 -1.21 -2.54 2.44
CA TYR A 275 -1.82 -1.39 3.11
C TYR A 275 -3.10 -1.74 3.88
N GLN A 276 -3.90 -2.70 3.39
CA GLN A 276 -5.01 -3.29 4.12
C GLN A 276 -4.55 -3.78 5.50
N THR A 277 -3.38 -4.40 5.59
CA THR A 277 -2.83 -4.90 6.85
C THR A 277 -2.63 -3.78 7.88
N ILE A 278 -2.07 -2.64 7.48
CA ILE A 278 -1.94 -1.46 8.37
C ILE A 278 -3.32 -0.93 8.76
N ALA A 279 -4.23 -0.76 7.80
CA ALA A 279 -5.57 -0.23 8.04
C ALA A 279 -6.43 -1.15 8.93
N ASN A 280 -6.13 -2.44 8.94
CA ASN A 280 -6.80 -3.45 9.76
C ASN A 280 -6.00 -3.81 11.04
N ASN A 281 -5.42 -2.84 11.70
CA ASN A 281 -4.72 -3.01 12.97
C ASN A 281 -3.61 -4.08 12.95
N GLY A 282 -2.91 -4.20 11.83
CA GLY A 282 -1.80 -5.11 11.65
C GLY A 282 -2.17 -6.54 11.26
N VAL A 283 -3.45 -6.81 11.04
CA VAL A 283 -3.95 -8.13 10.63
C VAL A 283 -4.11 -8.19 9.12
N TYR A 284 -3.32 -9.06 8.50
CA TYR A 284 -3.41 -9.39 7.08
C TYR A 284 -4.52 -10.40 6.84
N HIS A 285 -5.36 -10.11 5.85
CA HIS A 285 -6.32 -11.04 5.26
C HIS A 285 -5.97 -11.23 3.79
N GLN A 286 -5.88 -12.46 3.34
CA GLN A 286 -5.50 -12.74 1.96
C GLN A 286 -6.47 -12.12 0.96
N LYS A 287 -5.93 -11.35 0.02
CA LYS A 287 -6.72 -10.82 -1.10
C LYS A 287 -7.37 -11.97 -1.87
N HIS A 288 -8.61 -11.80 -2.27
CA HIS A 288 -9.33 -12.76 -3.10
C HIS A 288 -10.44 -12.08 -3.89
N VAL A 289 -10.72 -12.64 -5.06
CA VAL A 289 -11.81 -12.24 -5.95
C VAL A 289 -12.90 -13.31 -5.97
N ILE A 290 -12.52 -14.58 -5.76
CA ILE A 290 -13.44 -15.71 -5.74
C ILE A 290 -13.80 -16.06 -4.30
N SER A 291 -15.10 -16.03 -3.97
CA SER A 291 -15.61 -16.50 -2.68
C SER A 291 -16.04 -17.97 -2.71
N LYS A 292 -16.57 -18.46 -3.85
CA LYS A 292 -17.09 -19.81 -3.95
C LYS A 292 -17.13 -20.30 -5.39
N ILE A 293 -16.92 -21.62 -5.59
CA ILE A 293 -17.15 -22.32 -6.86
C ILE A 293 -18.02 -23.52 -6.56
N GLU A 294 -19.15 -23.64 -7.28
CA GLU A 294 -20.13 -24.74 -7.16
C GLU A 294 -20.29 -25.42 -8.51
N SER A 295 -20.36 -26.75 -8.52
CA SER A 295 -20.73 -27.52 -9.71
C SER A 295 -22.22 -27.39 -10.03
N SER A 296 -22.63 -27.82 -11.22
CA SER A 296 -24.02 -27.75 -11.67
C SER A 296 -25.01 -28.53 -10.79
N ASP A 297 -24.55 -29.57 -10.09
CA ASP A 297 -25.34 -30.34 -9.12
C ASP A 297 -25.31 -29.73 -7.69
N GLY A 298 -24.70 -28.57 -7.50
CA GLY A 298 -24.65 -27.84 -6.23
C GLY A 298 -23.54 -28.27 -5.27
N ARG A 299 -22.63 -29.16 -5.71
CA ARG A 299 -21.48 -29.55 -4.89
C ARG A 299 -20.47 -28.40 -4.81
N VAL A 300 -20.00 -28.08 -3.61
CA VAL A 300 -18.96 -27.06 -3.38
C VAL A 300 -17.61 -27.61 -3.81
N ILE A 301 -16.99 -26.97 -4.80
CA ILE A 301 -15.64 -27.23 -5.27
C ILE A 301 -14.63 -26.43 -4.47
N TYR A 302 -14.93 -25.16 -4.24
CA TYR A 302 -14.11 -24.24 -3.49
C TYR A 302 -14.99 -23.26 -2.70
N GLU A 303 -14.57 -22.96 -1.49
CA GLU A 303 -15.11 -21.86 -0.68
C GLU A 303 -13.93 -21.20 0.04
N PHE A 304 -13.83 -19.88 -0.08
CA PHE A 304 -12.74 -19.13 0.54
C PHE A 304 -12.74 -19.33 2.06
N GLN A 305 -11.60 -19.71 2.59
CA GLN A 305 -11.35 -19.85 4.02
C GLN A 305 -10.36 -18.79 4.45
N ASP A 306 -10.82 -17.82 5.21
CA ASP A 306 -9.96 -16.78 5.74
C ASP A 306 -8.96 -17.36 6.77
N LYS A 307 -7.70 -16.98 6.62
CA LYS A 307 -6.61 -17.33 7.53
C LYS A 307 -5.86 -16.06 7.92
N PRO A 308 -6.43 -15.26 8.84
CA PRO A 308 -5.83 -13.98 9.21
C PRO A 308 -4.47 -14.18 9.86
N VAL A 309 -3.54 -13.28 9.55
CA VAL A 309 -2.18 -13.29 10.09
C VAL A 309 -1.87 -11.95 10.73
N GLN A 310 -1.51 -11.95 12.03
CA GLN A 310 -0.98 -10.76 12.70
C GLN A 310 0.44 -10.49 12.19
N VAL A 311 0.63 -9.44 11.40
CA VAL A 311 1.93 -9.05 10.84
C VAL A 311 2.63 -8.05 11.74
N TYR A 312 1.95 -6.96 12.07
CA TYR A 312 2.39 -5.96 13.04
C TYR A 312 1.54 -6.05 14.30
N SER A 313 2.09 -5.67 15.45
CA SER A 313 1.28 -5.50 16.65
C SER A 313 0.20 -4.43 16.40
N LYS A 314 -0.90 -4.54 17.12
CA LYS A 314 -1.98 -3.55 17.04
C LYS A 314 -1.49 -2.15 17.43
N ALA A 315 -0.59 -2.07 18.43
CA ALA A 315 0.07 -0.82 18.79
C ALA A 315 0.80 -0.21 17.60
N THR A 316 1.65 -0.99 16.92
CA THR A 316 2.40 -0.54 15.75
C THR A 316 1.49 -0.06 14.63
N ALA A 317 0.48 -0.85 14.27
CA ALA A 317 -0.44 -0.51 13.19
C ALA A 317 -1.16 0.82 13.48
N THR A 318 -1.65 1.02 14.71
CA THR A 318 -2.36 2.24 15.07
C THR A 318 -1.46 3.47 15.18
N ILE A 319 -0.19 3.30 15.58
CA ILE A 319 0.82 4.36 15.49
C ILE A 319 1.06 4.74 14.01
N MET A 320 1.25 3.75 13.13
CA MET A 320 1.45 4.01 11.71
C MET A 320 0.22 4.68 11.07
N GLN A 321 -0.99 4.27 11.45
CA GLN A 321 -2.23 4.94 11.01
C GLN A 321 -2.23 6.42 11.36
N SER A 322 -1.79 6.80 12.57
CA SER A 322 -1.70 8.21 12.98
C SER A 322 -0.69 9.00 12.14
N LEU A 323 0.46 8.41 11.82
CA LEU A 323 1.49 9.02 10.98
C LEU A 323 1.00 9.16 9.52
N LEU A 324 0.36 8.14 8.96
CA LEU A 324 -0.16 8.17 7.59
C LEU A 324 -1.38 9.11 7.42
N ARG A 325 -2.11 9.39 8.50
CA ARG A 325 -3.11 10.46 8.51
C ARG A 325 -2.47 11.82 8.27
N GLU A 326 -1.34 12.09 8.92
CA GLU A 326 -0.59 13.34 8.72
C GLU A 326 -0.07 13.46 7.29
N VAL A 327 0.39 12.39 6.66
CA VAL A 327 0.81 12.41 5.24
C VAL A 327 -0.29 12.97 4.35
N ILE A 328 -1.54 12.53 4.53
CA ILE A 328 -2.68 12.99 3.72
C ILE A 328 -3.10 14.41 4.14
N SER A 329 -3.23 14.68 5.43
CA SER A 329 -3.71 15.97 5.94
C SER A 329 -2.69 17.10 5.77
N SER A 330 -1.40 16.80 5.72
CA SER A 330 -0.35 17.81 5.48
C SER A 330 -0.40 18.42 4.07
N ARG A 331 -0.93 17.67 3.10
CA ARG A 331 -1.01 18.08 1.68
C ARG A 331 0.35 18.34 1.02
N ILE A 332 1.43 17.85 1.61
CA ILE A 332 2.79 18.10 1.11
C ILE A 332 3.06 17.28 -0.14
N THR A 333 2.78 15.96 -0.09
CA THR A 333 3.03 15.05 -1.22
C THR A 333 1.77 14.62 -1.95
N SER A 334 0.58 15.01 -1.50
CA SER A 334 -0.69 14.65 -2.14
C SER A 334 -1.71 15.78 -2.04
N SER A 335 -2.34 16.09 -3.16
CA SER A 335 -3.50 17.01 -3.23
C SER A 335 -4.83 16.29 -2.98
N PHE A 336 -4.84 14.99 -2.75
CA PHE A 336 -6.05 14.15 -2.68
C PHE A 336 -7.16 14.75 -1.82
N GLN A 337 -6.85 15.15 -0.59
CA GLN A 337 -7.86 15.68 0.33
C GLN A 337 -8.45 17.01 -0.15
N THR A 338 -7.63 17.87 -0.77
CA THR A 338 -8.07 19.13 -1.37
C THR A 338 -8.94 18.89 -2.59
N ASP A 339 -8.51 17.97 -3.48
CA ASP A 339 -9.26 17.60 -4.67
C ASP A 339 -10.60 16.96 -4.30
N LEU A 340 -10.60 16.03 -3.32
CA LEU A 340 -11.83 15.43 -2.84
C LEU A 340 -12.76 16.44 -2.18
N ALA A 341 -12.23 17.40 -1.42
CA ALA A 341 -13.02 18.45 -0.79
C ALA A 341 -13.74 19.35 -1.81
N SER A 342 -13.12 19.57 -2.98
CA SER A 342 -13.74 20.33 -4.08
C SER A 342 -14.88 19.58 -4.76
N ILE A 343 -14.90 18.25 -4.67
CA ILE A 343 -15.91 17.38 -5.27
C ILE A 343 -16.99 17.00 -4.24
N ASN A 344 -16.56 16.62 -3.04
CA ASN A 344 -17.40 16.13 -1.95
C ASN A 344 -16.78 16.48 -0.59
N SER A 345 -17.08 17.66 -0.07
CA SER A 345 -16.49 18.17 1.16
C SER A 345 -16.81 17.30 2.39
N SER A 346 -17.97 16.62 2.41
CA SER A 346 -18.33 15.70 3.48
C SER A 346 -17.44 14.46 3.47
N LEU A 347 -17.23 13.85 2.31
CA LEU A 347 -16.39 12.68 2.15
C LEU A 347 -14.90 13.00 2.42
N ALA A 348 -14.44 14.20 2.10
CA ALA A 348 -13.07 14.64 2.40
C ALA A 348 -12.76 14.72 3.91
N ARG A 349 -13.80 14.80 4.77
CA ARG A 349 -13.66 14.79 6.23
C ARG A 349 -13.65 13.38 6.85
N ALA A 350 -13.85 12.33 6.08
CA ALA A 350 -13.61 10.97 6.54
C ALA A 350 -12.15 10.82 7.00
N ASP A 351 -11.89 9.80 7.81
CA ASP A 351 -10.56 9.59 8.37
C ASP A 351 -9.64 8.90 7.37
N TRP A 352 -9.05 9.69 6.48
CA TRP A 352 -8.13 9.23 5.44
C TRP A 352 -6.70 9.08 5.94
N ILE A 353 -6.12 7.94 5.68
CA ILE A 353 -4.68 7.68 5.79
C ILE A 353 -4.13 7.29 4.43
N GLY A 354 -2.85 7.50 4.20
CA GLY A 354 -2.26 7.08 2.93
C GLY A 354 -0.80 7.46 2.75
N LYS A 355 -0.27 7.08 1.59
CA LYS A 355 1.12 7.34 1.20
C LYS A 355 1.23 7.45 -0.31
N THR A 356 2.03 8.41 -0.76
CA THR A 356 2.44 8.54 -2.16
C THR A 356 3.74 7.82 -2.44
N GLY A 357 3.94 7.43 -3.68
CA GLY A 357 5.19 6.90 -4.20
C GLY A 357 5.43 7.40 -5.62
N THR A 358 6.70 7.72 -5.92
CA THR A 358 7.14 8.12 -7.26
C THR A 358 8.52 7.53 -7.48
N THR A 359 8.75 6.86 -8.61
CA THR A 359 10.10 6.43 -9.00
C THR A 359 10.93 7.62 -9.45
N ASN A 360 12.26 7.49 -9.37
CA ASN A 360 13.18 8.59 -9.62
C ASN A 360 13.03 9.25 -11.01
N GLU A 361 12.66 8.44 -12.01
CA GLU A 361 12.49 8.91 -13.39
C GLU A 361 11.03 9.27 -13.72
N ASP A 362 10.16 9.39 -12.72
CA ASP A 362 8.72 9.66 -12.91
C ASP A 362 8.00 8.60 -13.78
N GLU A 363 8.48 7.35 -13.79
CA GLU A 363 7.89 6.24 -14.57
C GLU A 363 6.63 5.67 -13.91
N ASN A 364 6.64 5.61 -12.57
CA ASN A 364 5.58 4.99 -11.78
C ASN A 364 5.16 5.94 -10.65
N MET A 365 3.88 6.17 -10.53
CA MET A 365 3.29 6.98 -9.47
C MET A 365 2.22 6.19 -8.73
N TRP A 366 2.31 6.21 -7.42
CA TRP A 366 1.44 5.48 -6.53
C TRP A 366 0.73 6.40 -5.56
N LEU A 367 -0.51 6.07 -5.24
CA LEU A 367 -1.24 6.60 -4.11
C LEU A 367 -2.01 5.48 -3.45
N MET A 368 -1.68 5.21 -2.20
CA MET A 368 -2.38 4.25 -1.35
C MET A 368 -3.24 5.03 -0.36
N LEU A 369 -4.52 4.70 -0.30
CA LEU A 369 -5.51 5.38 0.54
C LEU A 369 -6.29 4.36 1.37
N SER A 370 -6.55 4.67 2.63
CA SER A 370 -7.44 3.86 3.45
C SER A 370 -8.34 4.72 4.34
N THR A 371 -9.54 4.20 4.60
CA THR A 371 -10.34 4.52 5.77
C THR A 371 -10.34 3.30 6.70
N PRO A 372 -10.95 3.35 7.89
CA PRO A 372 -11.07 2.15 8.73
C PRO A 372 -11.77 0.95 8.06
N ARG A 373 -12.58 1.19 7.02
CA ARG A 373 -13.34 0.14 6.32
C ARG A 373 -12.64 -0.42 5.09
N LEU A 374 -12.09 0.46 4.25
CA LEU A 374 -11.63 0.13 2.90
C LEU A 374 -10.22 0.64 2.63
N THR A 375 -9.52 -0.06 1.77
CA THR A 375 -8.23 0.37 1.19
C THR A 375 -8.35 0.44 -0.32
N LEU A 376 -7.92 1.56 -0.90
CA LEU A 376 -7.85 1.79 -2.34
C LEU A 376 -6.39 2.02 -2.75
N GLY A 377 -5.84 1.10 -3.54
CA GLY A 377 -4.56 1.27 -4.19
C GLY A 377 -4.71 1.91 -5.56
N GLY A 378 -3.76 2.76 -5.93
CA GLY A 378 -3.72 3.37 -7.26
C GLY A 378 -2.31 3.49 -7.80
N TRP A 379 -2.14 3.04 -9.03
CA TRP A 379 -0.92 3.17 -9.82
C TRP A 379 -1.22 3.94 -11.11
N LEU A 380 -0.24 4.69 -11.56
CA LEU A 380 -0.23 5.47 -12.79
C LEU A 380 1.14 5.33 -13.47
N GLY A 381 1.16 5.06 -14.78
CA GLY A 381 2.39 4.95 -15.56
C GLY A 381 2.15 4.54 -17.01
N HIS A 382 3.22 4.49 -17.79
CA HIS A 382 3.19 3.95 -19.16
C HIS A 382 3.58 2.48 -19.19
N ASP A 383 3.01 1.71 -20.13
CA ASP A 383 3.32 0.28 -20.29
C ASP A 383 4.78 0.01 -20.62
N ASP A 384 5.39 0.89 -21.37
CA ASP A 384 6.81 0.82 -21.79
C ASP A 384 7.79 1.43 -20.80
N ASN A 385 7.33 1.77 -19.59
CA ASN A 385 8.12 2.41 -18.53
C ASN A 385 8.75 3.76 -18.91
N ARG A 386 8.30 4.42 -19.99
CA ARG A 386 8.81 5.75 -20.27
C ARG A 386 8.35 6.75 -19.19
N PRO A 387 9.20 7.74 -18.86
CA PRO A 387 8.84 8.76 -17.89
C PRO A 387 7.59 9.54 -18.27
N MET A 388 6.77 9.87 -17.27
CA MET A 388 5.72 10.86 -17.38
C MET A 388 6.30 12.28 -17.26
N ALA A 389 5.51 13.29 -17.60
CA ALA A 389 5.95 14.68 -17.46
C ALA A 389 6.30 15.01 -16.00
N LYS A 390 7.50 15.55 -15.80
CA LYS A 390 8.09 15.82 -14.47
C LYS A 390 7.17 16.68 -13.59
N GLY A 391 7.12 16.32 -12.32
CA GLY A 391 6.66 17.16 -11.23
C GLY A 391 5.15 17.28 -11.04
N ALA A 392 4.31 16.69 -11.89
CA ALA A 392 2.86 16.83 -11.78
C ALA A 392 2.06 15.51 -11.78
N GLY A 393 2.70 14.37 -12.03
CA GLY A 393 1.99 13.09 -12.16
C GLY A 393 1.30 12.67 -10.88
N HIS A 394 1.94 12.87 -9.71
CA HIS A 394 1.34 12.54 -8.43
C HIS A 394 0.08 13.38 -8.12
N TYR A 395 0.03 14.66 -8.53
CA TYR A 395 -1.18 15.48 -8.39
C TYR A 395 -2.28 15.04 -9.36
N ARG A 396 -1.93 14.64 -10.59
CA ARG A 396 -2.90 14.09 -11.55
C ARG A 396 -3.50 12.79 -11.04
N ASN A 397 -2.67 11.88 -10.51
CA ASN A 397 -3.14 10.64 -9.90
C ASN A 397 -4.05 10.91 -8.70
N ALA A 398 -3.67 11.82 -7.81
CA ALA A 398 -4.46 12.21 -6.65
C ALA A 398 -5.83 12.76 -7.04
N LYS A 399 -5.87 13.64 -8.06
CA LYS A 399 -7.10 14.20 -8.58
C LYS A 399 -8.01 13.15 -9.22
N TYR A 400 -7.46 12.28 -10.07
CA TYR A 400 -8.20 11.15 -10.64
C TYR A 400 -8.78 10.26 -9.55
N MET A 401 -7.97 9.87 -8.55
CA MET A 401 -8.42 9.02 -7.46
C MET A 401 -9.48 9.69 -6.57
N ALA A 402 -9.48 11.01 -6.44
CA ALA A 402 -10.55 11.73 -5.74
C ALA A 402 -11.91 11.59 -6.44
N TYR A 403 -11.94 11.66 -7.77
CA TYR A 403 -13.15 11.37 -8.55
C TYR A 403 -13.57 9.89 -8.43
N LEU A 404 -12.61 8.98 -8.46
CA LEU A 404 -12.87 7.54 -8.29
C LEU A 404 -13.49 7.24 -6.92
N VAL A 405 -12.92 7.79 -5.84
CA VAL A 405 -13.42 7.68 -4.46
C VAL A 405 -14.86 8.21 -4.36
N ASN A 406 -15.13 9.36 -4.97
CA ASN A 406 -16.48 9.94 -4.97
C ASN A 406 -17.48 9.10 -5.78
N ALA A 407 -17.07 8.53 -6.91
CA ALA A 407 -17.92 7.65 -7.71
C ALA A 407 -18.32 6.38 -6.92
N ILE A 408 -17.38 5.81 -6.18
CA ILE A 408 -17.64 4.66 -5.28
C ILE A 408 -18.63 5.06 -4.19
N GLN A 409 -18.47 6.23 -3.57
CA GLN A 409 -19.40 6.76 -2.54
C GLN A 409 -20.81 6.99 -3.10
N GLN A 410 -20.93 7.45 -4.34
CA GLN A 410 -22.22 7.66 -4.99
C GLN A 410 -22.93 6.34 -5.31
N ALA A 411 -22.17 5.32 -5.71
CA ALA A 411 -22.71 4.00 -6.02
C ALA A 411 -23.18 3.24 -4.76
N GLU A 412 -22.45 3.39 -3.65
CA GLU A 412 -22.74 2.75 -2.37
C GLU A 412 -22.56 3.76 -1.23
N PRO A 413 -23.60 4.57 -0.93
CA PRO A 413 -23.51 5.63 0.07
C PRO A 413 -23.08 5.11 1.45
N GLY A 414 -22.09 5.76 2.06
CA GLY A 414 -21.56 5.40 3.37
C GLY A 414 -20.57 4.24 3.36
N VAL A 415 -20.17 3.73 2.20
CA VAL A 415 -19.24 2.59 2.09
C VAL A 415 -17.86 2.89 2.73
N TRP A 416 -17.38 4.12 2.62
CA TRP A 416 -16.12 4.56 3.23
C TRP A 416 -16.17 4.66 4.76
N GLY A 417 -17.39 4.68 5.34
CA GLY A 417 -17.59 4.81 6.77
C GLY A 417 -17.36 6.20 7.30
N ASN A 418 -17.64 6.35 8.59
CA ASN A 418 -17.38 7.56 9.37
C ASN A 418 -16.62 7.24 10.67
N GLU A 419 -16.15 6.02 10.81
CA GLU A 419 -15.30 5.57 11.89
C GLU A 419 -13.95 6.28 11.83
N ARG A 420 -13.26 6.33 12.98
CA ARG A 420 -11.91 6.91 13.10
C ARG A 420 -10.90 5.83 13.42
N PHE A 421 -9.70 6.00 12.90
CA PHE A 421 -8.54 5.27 13.41
C PHE A 421 -8.16 5.83 14.77
N ASN A 422 -8.05 4.97 15.76
CA ASN A 422 -7.69 5.34 17.13
C ASN A 422 -6.47 4.55 17.58
N LEU A 423 -5.62 5.18 18.39
CA LEU A 423 -4.51 4.50 19.04
C LEU A 423 -5.03 3.36 19.92
N ASP A 424 -4.39 2.20 19.80
CA ASP A 424 -4.70 1.06 20.66
C ASP A 424 -4.27 1.31 22.11
N SER A 425 -4.97 0.72 23.06
CA SER A 425 -4.67 0.84 24.48
C SER A 425 -3.31 0.27 24.88
N SER A 426 -2.71 -0.59 24.04
CA SER A 426 -1.37 -1.14 24.25
C SER A 426 -0.24 -0.18 23.84
N VAL A 427 -0.56 0.96 23.22
CA VAL A 427 0.42 2.00 22.89
C VAL A 427 0.95 2.67 24.13
N THR A 428 2.27 2.70 24.28
CA THR A 428 2.95 3.43 25.35
C THR A 428 3.19 4.87 24.93
N GLN A 429 2.80 5.81 25.78
CA GLN A 429 3.04 7.24 25.58
C GLN A 429 4.26 7.68 26.37
N SER A 430 5.18 8.40 25.75
CA SER A 430 6.36 8.99 26.39
C SER A 430 6.44 10.47 26.06
N GLN A 431 6.70 11.30 27.09
CA GLN A 431 7.06 12.70 26.86
C GLN A 431 8.54 12.76 26.48
N VAL A 432 8.82 13.25 25.28
CA VAL A 432 10.18 13.33 24.72
C VAL A 432 10.53 14.76 24.34
N LEU A 433 11.81 15.10 24.39
CA LEU A 433 12.30 16.38 23.92
C LEU A 433 12.09 16.50 22.40
N LYS A 434 11.59 17.64 21.94
CA LYS A 434 11.46 17.91 20.49
C LYS A 434 12.81 17.87 19.76
N SER A 435 13.89 18.20 20.46
CA SER A 435 15.25 18.26 19.90
C SER A 435 15.87 16.88 19.64
N THR A 436 15.57 15.88 20.49
CA THR A 436 16.22 14.57 20.43
C THR A 436 15.24 13.41 20.20
N GLY A 437 13.92 13.64 20.33
CA GLY A 437 12.93 12.57 20.26
C GLY A 437 13.03 11.54 21.40
N GLN A 438 13.77 11.85 22.47
CA GLN A 438 14.05 10.99 23.62
C GLN A 438 13.67 11.69 24.92
N LYS A 439 13.51 10.94 26.02
CA LYS A 439 13.19 11.52 27.34
C LYS A 439 14.26 12.48 27.81
N PRO A 440 13.93 13.56 28.56
CA PRO A 440 14.92 14.42 29.20
C PRO A 440 15.96 13.64 30.01
N GLY A 441 17.17 14.14 30.05
CA GLY A 441 18.25 13.50 30.80
C GLY A 441 19.61 14.14 30.57
N LYS A 442 20.64 13.58 31.23
CA LYS A 442 22.02 14.05 31.13
C LYS A 442 22.76 13.34 30.02
N VAL A 443 23.48 14.08 29.22
CA VAL A 443 24.30 13.56 28.11
C VAL A 443 25.67 14.21 28.12
N SER A 444 26.71 13.43 27.76
CA SER A 444 28.07 13.97 27.58
C SER A 444 28.23 14.41 26.13
N VAL A 445 28.54 15.70 25.93
CA VAL A 445 28.81 16.30 24.62
C VAL A 445 30.16 17.02 24.71
N ASN A 446 31.13 16.64 23.88
CA ASN A 446 32.48 17.21 23.86
C ASN A 446 33.14 17.25 25.26
N GLY A 447 32.99 16.16 26.03
CA GLY A 447 33.56 16.02 27.38
C GLY A 447 32.83 16.81 28.48
N LYS A 448 31.76 17.51 28.17
CA LYS A 448 30.92 18.23 29.15
C LYS A 448 29.57 17.52 29.32
N THR A 449 29.16 17.34 30.56
CA THR A 449 27.81 16.84 30.85
C THR A 449 26.80 17.97 30.72
N VAL A 450 25.84 17.78 29.86
CA VAL A 450 24.71 18.69 29.60
C VAL A 450 23.45 18.05 30.16
N ASP A 451 22.70 18.76 30.98
CA ASP A 451 21.37 18.36 31.44
C ASP A 451 20.33 18.92 30.50
N LEU A 452 19.78 18.03 29.65
CA LEU A 452 18.85 18.43 28.61
C LEU A 452 17.43 18.51 29.15
N SER A 453 16.88 19.71 29.06
CA SER A 453 15.48 20.02 29.29
C SER A 453 14.96 20.88 28.14
N GLY A 454 13.67 21.05 27.98
CA GLY A 454 13.11 21.89 26.93
C GLY A 454 11.70 21.49 26.51
N ALA A 455 11.27 21.99 25.37
CA ALA A 455 9.94 21.68 24.83
C ALA A 455 9.81 20.18 24.54
N THR A 456 8.72 19.60 25.03
CA THR A 456 8.40 18.19 24.86
C THR A 456 7.24 17.97 23.88
N VAL A 457 7.13 16.75 23.41
CA VAL A 457 6.04 16.24 22.61
C VAL A 457 5.74 14.80 23.02
N THR A 458 4.51 14.36 22.86
CA THR A 458 4.16 12.96 23.11
C THR A 458 4.66 12.09 21.97
N SER A 459 5.43 11.06 22.31
CA SER A 459 5.88 10.01 21.39
C SER A 459 5.16 8.71 21.72
N TYR A 460 4.61 8.06 20.69
CA TYR A 460 3.89 6.80 20.79
C TYR A 460 4.81 5.64 20.44
N TRP A 461 4.82 4.61 21.29
CA TRP A 461 5.70 3.44 21.19
C TRP A 461 4.90 2.15 21.26
N ALA A 462 5.31 1.17 20.48
CA ALA A 462 4.71 -0.17 20.51
C ALA A 462 5.25 -1.05 21.65
N ASN A 463 6.40 -0.70 22.23
CA ASN A 463 6.99 -1.41 23.36
C ASN A 463 6.53 -0.82 24.70
N LYS A 464 6.58 -1.64 25.77
CA LYS A 464 6.18 -1.21 27.12
C LYS A 464 7.15 -0.20 27.75
N ALA A 465 8.42 -0.20 27.37
CA ALA A 465 9.43 0.70 27.92
C ALA A 465 9.25 2.15 27.45
N GLY A 466 8.61 2.33 26.29
CA GLY A 466 8.47 3.63 25.65
C GLY A 466 9.80 4.18 25.15
N ALA A 467 9.91 5.51 25.08
CA ALA A 467 11.10 6.19 24.59
C ALA A 467 12.30 5.99 25.52
N PRO A 468 13.53 5.86 24.99
CA PRO A 468 14.75 5.88 25.79
C PRO A 468 15.03 7.27 26.37
N THR A 469 15.88 7.33 27.38
CA THR A 469 16.46 8.59 27.87
C THR A 469 17.46 9.12 26.85
N THR A 470 17.58 10.44 26.77
CA THR A 470 18.45 11.10 25.79
C THR A 470 19.89 10.59 25.87
N SER A 471 20.48 10.35 24.72
CA SER A 471 21.86 9.88 24.53
C SER A 471 22.55 10.70 23.46
N TYR A 472 23.87 10.61 23.37
CA TYR A 472 24.63 11.32 22.32
C TYR A 472 24.15 10.94 20.90
N HIS A 473 23.96 9.65 20.64
CA HIS A 473 23.41 9.12 19.41
C HIS A 473 21.88 8.99 19.50
N PHE A 474 21.19 10.13 19.58
CA PHE A 474 19.74 10.19 19.79
C PHE A 474 18.91 9.86 18.54
N ALA A 475 19.50 10.01 17.35
CA ALA A 475 18.81 9.83 16.10
C ALA A 475 19.04 8.42 15.50
N ILE A 476 18.18 8.03 14.57
CA ILE A 476 18.41 6.85 13.74
C ILE A 476 19.29 7.26 12.55
N GLY A 477 20.46 6.64 12.45
CA GLY A 477 21.46 6.95 11.43
C GLY A 477 22.28 8.22 11.72
N GLY A 478 23.09 8.60 10.73
CA GLY A 478 23.99 9.72 10.83
C GLY A 478 25.44 9.33 11.12
N SER A 479 26.37 10.16 10.68
CA SER A 479 27.80 10.08 10.97
C SER A 479 28.13 10.82 12.25
N GLU A 480 29.35 10.63 12.77
CA GLU A 480 29.82 11.38 13.93
C GLU A 480 29.83 12.90 13.67
N ALA A 481 30.19 13.33 12.46
CA ALA A 481 30.13 14.73 12.06
C ALA A 481 28.70 15.29 12.08
N ASP A 482 27.71 14.47 11.70
CA ASP A 482 26.29 14.86 11.73
C ASP A 482 25.83 15.10 13.16
N TYR A 483 26.24 14.25 14.12
CA TYR A 483 25.93 14.44 15.53
C TYR A 483 26.60 15.67 16.12
N GLN A 484 27.86 15.95 15.75
CA GLN A 484 28.54 17.18 16.18
C GLN A 484 27.80 18.43 15.69
N ASN A 485 27.35 18.44 14.44
CA ASN A 485 26.54 19.51 13.88
C ASN A 485 25.18 19.65 14.58
N ALA A 486 24.49 18.54 14.80
CA ALA A 486 23.21 18.51 15.50
C ALA A 486 23.34 19.02 16.94
N TRP A 487 24.33 18.54 17.70
CA TRP A 487 24.58 18.99 19.06
C TRP A 487 24.98 20.45 19.16
N SER A 488 25.77 20.96 18.24
CA SER A 488 26.12 22.40 18.17
C SER A 488 24.86 23.25 18.00
N SER A 489 23.92 22.82 17.16
CA SER A 489 22.63 23.48 16.99
C SER A 489 21.74 23.39 18.22
N ILE A 490 21.64 22.21 18.84
CA ILE A 490 20.83 21.98 20.05
C ILE A 490 21.35 22.83 21.21
N ILE A 491 22.66 22.79 21.51
CA ILE A 491 23.27 23.55 22.61
C ILE A 491 23.22 25.06 22.32
N GLY A 492 23.46 25.49 21.09
CA GLY A 492 23.39 26.89 20.67
C GLY A 492 21.99 27.49 20.88
N SER A 493 20.94 26.71 20.68
CA SER A 493 19.55 27.15 20.92
C SER A 493 19.24 27.39 22.41
N PHE A 494 19.94 26.74 23.34
CA PHE A 494 19.77 26.97 24.79
C PHE A 494 20.50 28.23 25.27
N SER A 495 21.58 28.67 24.59
CA SER A 495 22.32 29.88 24.95
C SER A 495 21.69 31.19 24.47
N SER A 496 20.68 31.11 23.59
CA SER A 496 20.00 32.26 23.02
C SER A 496 18.67 32.63 23.68
N THR A 497 18.31 31.98 24.80
CA THR A 497 17.14 32.40 25.58
C THR A 497 17.53 33.67 26.38
N PRO A 498 16.88 34.85 26.18
CA PRO A 498 17.23 36.04 26.93
C PRO A 498 16.96 35.80 28.42
N SER A 499 17.98 35.91 29.25
CA SER A 499 17.81 36.06 30.67
C SER A 499 17.04 37.35 30.91
N SER A 500 15.83 37.27 31.46
CA SER A 500 15.09 38.42 31.94
C SER A 500 15.86 39.00 33.15
N SER A 501 16.74 39.98 32.89
CA SER A 501 17.24 40.84 33.93
C SER A 501 16.26 41.96 34.19
N SER A 502 15.62 41.88 35.34
CA SER A 502 14.93 43.01 35.94
C SER A 502 15.92 44.14 36.22
N SER A 503 15.72 45.28 35.59
CA SER A 503 16.30 46.55 36.08
C SER A 503 15.23 47.63 36.14
N SER A 504 15.14 48.14 37.34
CA SER A 504 14.31 49.19 37.87
C SER A 504 14.47 50.54 37.14
N SER A 505 13.35 51.22 37.02
CA SER A 505 13.05 52.63 36.79
C SER A 505 14.14 53.66 37.07
N SER A 506 14.33 54.59 36.14
CA SER A 506 14.42 56.03 36.46
C SER A 506 13.91 56.87 35.31
N THR A 507 12.96 57.69 35.64
CA THR A 507 12.34 58.78 34.86
C THR A 507 13.32 59.89 34.52
N SER A 508 13.26 60.43 33.30
CA SER A 508 13.39 61.86 33.06
C SER A 508 12.81 62.23 31.67
N SER A 509 12.00 63.24 31.74
CA SER A 509 11.26 63.95 30.70
C SER A 509 12.16 64.80 29.80
N SER A 510 11.85 64.93 28.52
CA SER A 510 11.67 66.24 27.83
C SER A 510 11.47 66.02 26.31
N SER A 511 10.34 66.38 25.85
CA SER A 511 9.85 67.34 24.83
C SER A 511 10.48 67.38 23.43
N SER A 512 9.53 67.38 22.49
CA SER A 512 9.44 68.13 21.22
C SER A 512 10.21 67.60 19.99
N THR A 513 9.68 67.33 18.86
CA THR A 513 8.89 68.06 17.86
C THR A 513 8.85 67.18 16.59
N GLN A 514 7.70 67.06 16.01
CA GLN A 514 7.54 66.71 14.59
C GLN A 514 7.93 67.90 13.69
N PRO A 515 8.21 67.77 12.37
CA PRO A 515 7.16 67.43 11.44
C PRO A 515 7.59 66.70 10.11
N ASN A 516 6.57 66.07 9.53
CA ASN A 516 6.21 65.96 8.10
C ASN A 516 7.26 65.95 6.98
N SER A 517 7.26 64.96 6.07
CA SER A 517 6.55 65.02 4.76
C SER A 517 7.00 63.90 3.81
N ARG A 518 5.99 63.30 3.21
CA ARG A 518 5.82 62.87 1.81
C ARG A 518 7.06 62.51 0.96
N ARG A 519 7.15 61.28 0.52
CA ARG A 519 6.71 60.81 -0.82
C ARG A 519 6.75 59.31 -0.88
#